data_3b53a5a0817b273467d95f420ec3c92c
#
_entry.id   3b53a5a0817b273467d95f420ec3c92c
#
_cell.length_a   1.000
_cell.length_b   1.000
_cell.length_c   1.000
_cell.angle_alpha   90.00
_cell.angle_beta   90.00
_cell.angle_gamma   90.00
#
_symmetry.space_group_name_H-M   'P 1'
#
loop_
_entity.id
_entity.type
_entity.pdbx_description
1 polymer ?
#
loop_
_entity_poly.entity_id
_entity_poly.type
_entity_poly.pdbx_seq_one_letter_code
_entity_poly.pdbx_strand_id
1 'polypeptide(L)'
;FGKWLENLQDWNLSRSRFWGTPLPIWRTENGAEEMCIDSVATLYAEIEKAVAAGIMASNPFADKGFVPGDYSAENYEKIDLHRPYVDDIVLVSPTGKPMYRETDLIDVWFDSGSMPYAQIHYPFENKDAFDNGELFPADFIAEGVDQTRGWFFTLHAIGTMVFGSPAFKAVVSNGLVLDKNGEKMSKRKGNAVDPFETIEKFGSDPLRWYMIWSSSPWDNLKYDHDGVAEVSRKFFSTLSNTYNFFAMYANVDGFTGDEPQIPLAERPEIDRWILSLLNTLVKTVTEEFDDYEPTRATRAV
;
A
#
# COMPACT_ATOMS: atom_id res chain seq x y z
N PHE A 1 1.59 -14.38 15.34
CA PHE A 1 2.24 -13.06 15.42
C PHE A 1 2.54 -12.68 16.87
N GLY A 2 1.57 -12.73 17.80
CA GLY A 2 1.77 -12.37 19.21
C GLY A 2 2.94 -13.10 19.89
N LYS A 3 3.04 -14.43 19.75
CA LYS A 3 4.17 -15.21 20.30
C LYS A 3 5.54 -14.80 19.75
N TRP A 4 5.58 -14.26 18.54
CA TRP A 4 6.82 -13.74 17.95
C TRP A 4 7.17 -12.39 18.57
N LEU A 5 6.18 -11.53 18.81
CA LEU A 5 6.37 -10.24 19.47
C LEU A 5 6.86 -10.39 20.92
N GLU A 6 6.43 -11.43 21.66
CA GLU A 6 6.91 -11.73 23.02
C GLU A 6 8.42 -11.99 23.09
N ASN A 7 9.03 -12.43 21.98
CA ASN A 7 10.45 -12.74 21.85
C ASN A 7 11.18 -11.82 20.88
N LEU A 8 10.68 -10.58 20.73
CA LEU A 8 11.20 -9.61 19.78
C LEU A 8 12.65 -9.26 20.11
N GLN A 9 13.49 -9.23 19.08
CA GLN A 9 14.86 -8.73 19.16
C GLN A 9 14.89 -7.24 18.81
N ASP A 10 15.94 -6.54 19.23
CA ASP A 10 16.16 -5.14 18.91
C ASP A 10 16.16 -4.90 17.39
N TRP A 11 15.46 -3.88 16.98
CA TRP A 11 15.45 -3.43 15.60
C TRP A 11 16.48 -2.31 15.43
N ASN A 12 17.63 -2.65 14.86
CA ASN A 12 18.61 -1.64 14.48
C ASN A 12 18.10 -0.86 13.26
N LEU A 13 17.88 0.44 13.43
CA LEU A 13 17.38 1.32 12.38
C LEU A 13 18.46 1.83 11.42
N SER A 14 19.73 1.84 11.81
CA SER A 14 20.80 2.37 10.95
C SER A 14 21.27 1.35 9.90
N ARG A 15 21.59 1.85 8.70
CA ARG A 15 22.13 1.07 7.58
C ARG A 15 23.31 1.79 6.95
N SER A 16 24.46 1.13 6.93
CA SER A 16 25.68 1.59 6.26
C SER A 16 25.58 1.34 4.75
N ARG A 17 24.80 2.17 4.04
CA ARG A 17 24.57 2.10 2.59
C ARG A 17 24.67 3.47 1.97
N PHE A 18 24.80 3.53 0.64
CA PHE A 18 24.83 4.80 -0.08
C PHE A 18 23.45 5.34 -0.39
N TRP A 19 22.53 4.50 -0.91
CA TRP A 19 21.19 4.92 -1.33
C TRP A 19 20.11 4.51 -0.34
N GLY A 20 19.24 5.45 -0.03
CA GLY A 20 18.07 5.33 0.85
C GLY A 20 17.83 6.62 1.63
N THR A 21 16.88 6.60 2.56
CA THR A 21 16.52 7.74 3.41
C THR A 21 17.63 8.03 4.44
N PRO A 22 18.29 9.20 4.40
CA PRO A 22 19.32 9.56 5.37
C PRO A 22 18.77 9.69 6.78
N LEU A 23 19.54 9.25 7.78
CA LEU A 23 19.22 9.56 9.18
C LEU A 23 19.25 11.07 9.40
N PRO A 24 18.17 11.70 9.92
CA PRO A 24 18.09 13.14 10.11
C PRO A 24 18.77 13.60 11.40
N ILE A 25 19.99 13.09 11.65
CA ILE A 25 20.75 13.35 12.89
C ILE A 25 22.06 14.05 12.56
N TRP A 26 22.28 15.19 13.19
CA TRP A 26 23.53 15.94 13.13
C TRP A 26 24.22 15.88 14.48
N ARG A 27 25.56 15.74 14.49
CA ARG A 27 26.38 15.66 15.71
C ARG A 27 27.64 16.52 15.59
N THR A 28 28.08 17.05 16.72
CA THR A 28 29.44 17.58 16.82
C THR A 28 30.46 16.45 16.67
N GLU A 29 31.67 16.78 16.22
CA GLU A 29 32.76 15.81 15.97
C GLU A 29 33.02 14.86 17.17
N ASN A 30 32.92 15.38 18.38
CA ASN A 30 33.10 14.62 19.60
C ASN A 30 31.82 13.92 20.10
N GLY A 31 30.72 14.04 19.38
CA GLY A 31 29.42 13.46 19.73
C GLY A 31 28.75 14.02 21.00
N ALA A 32 29.28 15.13 21.55
CA ALA A 32 28.76 15.67 22.81
C ALA A 32 27.43 16.42 22.64
N GLU A 33 27.16 16.92 21.45
CA GLU A 33 25.91 17.60 21.11
C GLU A 33 25.33 16.95 19.86
N GLU A 34 24.04 16.68 19.88
CA GLU A 34 23.32 16.08 18.77
C GLU A 34 21.97 16.77 18.55
N MET A 35 21.49 16.73 17.31
CA MET A 35 20.21 17.28 16.90
C MET A 35 19.55 16.32 15.93
N CYS A 36 18.30 15.96 16.22
CA CYS A 36 17.44 15.24 15.30
C CYS A 36 16.50 16.24 14.61
N ILE A 37 16.52 16.26 13.30
CA ILE A 37 15.69 17.17 12.49
C ILE A 37 14.35 16.50 12.19
N ASP A 38 13.27 17.16 12.54
CA ASP A 38 11.91 16.64 12.44
C ASP A 38 11.18 17.02 11.14
N SER A 39 11.67 18.02 10.43
CA SER A 39 11.04 18.50 9.19
C SER A 39 12.02 19.22 8.26
N VAL A 40 11.64 19.33 6.99
CA VAL A 40 12.40 20.14 6.02
C VAL A 40 12.40 21.61 6.40
N ALA A 41 11.31 22.10 6.98
CA ALA A 41 11.24 23.49 7.46
C ALA A 41 12.22 23.74 8.62
N THR A 42 12.32 22.79 9.56
CA THR A 42 13.32 22.85 10.64
C THR A 42 14.73 22.77 10.07
N LEU A 43 15.01 21.86 9.12
CA LEU A 43 16.31 21.77 8.48
C LEU A 43 16.70 23.10 7.80
N TYR A 44 15.77 23.70 7.06
CA TYR A 44 15.97 25.00 6.43
C TYR A 44 16.35 26.07 7.46
N ALA A 45 15.61 26.17 8.56
CA ALA A 45 15.86 27.15 9.62
C ALA A 45 17.21 26.94 10.32
N GLU A 46 17.61 25.67 10.55
CA GLU A 46 18.91 25.37 11.15
C GLU A 46 20.07 25.65 10.20
N ILE A 47 19.88 25.46 8.88
CA ILE A 47 20.87 25.91 7.87
C ILE A 47 21.02 27.43 7.91
N GLU A 48 19.93 28.21 8.00
CA GLU A 48 20.01 29.68 8.12
C GLU A 48 20.82 30.10 9.36
N LYS A 49 20.65 29.41 10.49
CA LYS A 49 21.47 29.65 11.69
C LYS A 49 22.95 29.35 11.44
N ALA A 50 23.25 28.28 10.72
CA ALA A 50 24.61 27.91 10.36
C ALA A 50 25.25 28.93 9.41
N VAL A 51 24.50 29.50 8.48
CA VAL A 51 24.92 30.60 7.60
C VAL A 51 25.20 31.87 8.43
N ALA A 52 24.29 32.25 9.33
CA ALA A 52 24.48 33.40 10.20
C ALA A 52 25.69 33.24 11.13
N ALA A 53 26.02 32.02 11.54
CA ALA A 53 27.21 31.70 12.34
C ALA A 53 28.50 31.60 11.49
N GLY A 54 28.43 31.73 10.17
CA GLY A 54 29.58 31.63 9.26
C GLY A 54 30.11 30.21 9.05
N ILE A 55 29.33 29.17 9.41
CA ILE A 55 29.66 27.76 9.21
C ILE A 55 29.31 27.33 7.79
N MET A 56 28.16 27.73 7.27
CA MET A 56 27.75 27.54 5.88
C MET A 56 27.87 28.87 5.11
N ALA A 57 28.22 28.80 3.83
CA ALA A 57 28.33 29.96 2.95
C ALA A 57 26.97 30.49 2.51
N SER A 58 26.04 29.59 2.22
CA SER A 58 24.65 29.88 1.84
C SER A 58 23.75 28.69 2.21
N ASN A 59 22.43 28.92 2.13
CA ASN A 59 21.46 27.85 2.28
C ASN A 59 21.16 27.23 0.91
N PRO A 60 21.55 25.96 0.65
CA PRO A 60 21.39 25.33 -0.66
C PRO A 60 19.92 25.14 -1.07
N PHE A 61 18.98 25.17 -0.13
CA PHE A 61 17.54 25.11 -0.41
C PHE A 61 17.01 26.49 -0.84
N ALA A 62 17.45 27.56 -0.16
CA ALA A 62 17.14 28.93 -0.54
C ALA A 62 17.70 29.26 -1.93
N ASP A 63 18.92 28.83 -2.22
CA ASP A 63 19.60 29.07 -3.51
C ASP A 63 18.81 28.42 -4.68
N LYS A 64 18.06 27.35 -4.43
CA LYS A 64 17.16 26.71 -5.40
C LYS A 64 15.73 27.25 -5.38
N GLY A 65 15.45 28.26 -4.54
CA GLY A 65 14.12 28.87 -4.42
C GLY A 65 13.08 27.97 -3.72
N PHE A 66 13.52 27.05 -2.85
CA PHE A 66 12.62 26.28 -2.00
C PHE A 66 11.97 27.19 -0.95
N VAL A 67 10.67 27.01 -0.74
CA VAL A 67 9.87 27.79 0.22
C VAL A 67 9.37 26.86 1.34
N PRO A 68 9.83 27.01 2.59
CA PRO A 68 9.32 26.25 3.71
C PRO A 68 7.82 26.47 3.93
N GLY A 69 7.05 25.36 4.12
CA GLY A 69 5.61 25.40 4.31
C GLY A 69 4.78 25.39 3.02
N ASP A 70 5.42 25.46 1.85
CA ASP A 70 4.77 25.17 0.58
C ASP A 70 4.96 23.69 0.25
N TYR A 71 3.88 22.88 0.38
CA TYR A 71 3.87 21.44 0.19
C TYR A 71 3.58 21.01 -1.26
N SER A 72 3.58 21.92 -2.22
CA SER A 72 3.41 21.60 -3.63
C SER A 72 4.53 20.72 -4.17
N ALA A 73 4.21 19.83 -5.11
CA ALA A 73 5.20 18.99 -5.78
C ALA A 73 6.28 19.83 -6.46
N GLU A 74 5.90 20.94 -7.11
CA GLU A 74 6.81 21.88 -7.77
C GLU A 74 7.86 22.46 -6.81
N ASN A 75 7.49 22.69 -5.55
CA ASN A 75 8.41 23.22 -4.54
C ASN A 75 9.37 22.11 -4.07
N TYR A 76 8.88 20.89 -3.86
CA TYR A 76 9.71 19.76 -3.41
C TYR A 76 10.62 19.22 -4.50
N GLU A 77 10.30 19.36 -5.78
CA GLU A 77 11.20 19.01 -6.90
C GLU A 77 12.48 19.85 -6.95
N LYS A 78 12.53 21.01 -6.24
CA LYS A 78 13.72 21.87 -6.15
C LYS A 78 14.81 21.31 -5.24
N ILE A 79 14.49 20.38 -4.36
CA ILE A 79 15.42 19.84 -3.36
C ILE A 79 15.50 18.33 -3.47
N ASP A 80 16.62 17.77 -3.02
CA ASP A 80 16.81 16.32 -2.89
C ASP A 80 17.42 16.06 -1.50
N LEU A 81 16.76 15.21 -0.73
CA LEU A 81 17.17 14.87 0.63
C LEU A 81 18.01 13.59 0.70
N HIS A 82 18.30 12.96 -0.44
CA HIS A 82 19.19 11.81 -0.50
C HIS A 82 20.68 12.20 -0.46
N ARG A 83 21.51 11.20 -0.23
CA ARG A 83 22.95 11.34 -0.45
C ARG A 83 23.25 11.46 -1.97
N PRO A 84 24.22 12.26 -2.39
CA PRO A 84 25.16 13.04 -1.56
C PRO A 84 24.66 14.44 -1.16
N TYR A 85 23.46 14.85 -1.62
CA TYR A 85 22.99 16.26 -1.54
C TYR A 85 22.87 16.80 -0.12
N VAL A 86 22.60 15.95 0.87
CA VAL A 86 22.50 16.36 2.29
C VAL A 86 23.81 16.21 3.06
N ASP A 87 24.81 15.57 2.48
CA ASP A 87 26.07 15.27 3.18
C ASP A 87 26.92 16.54 3.40
N ASP A 88 26.75 17.56 2.55
CA ASP A 88 27.46 18.85 2.65
C ASP A 88 26.76 19.86 3.59
N ILE A 89 25.60 19.49 4.17
CA ILE A 89 24.87 20.36 5.10
C ILE A 89 25.52 20.24 6.48
N VAL A 90 26.08 21.36 6.95
CA VAL A 90 26.69 21.47 8.28
C VAL A 90 25.83 22.42 9.12
N LEU A 91 25.35 21.96 10.26
CA LEU A 91 24.52 22.76 11.18
C LEU A 91 25.39 23.38 12.29
N VAL A 92 24.80 24.23 13.09
CA VAL A 92 25.46 24.87 14.24
C VAL A 92 24.85 24.36 15.54
N SER A 93 25.70 23.89 16.46
CA SER A 93 25.26 23.48 17.79
C SER A 93 24.89 24.67 18.67
N PRO A 94 24.16 24.44 19.77
CA PRO A 94 23.89 25.49 20.77
C PRO A 94 25.14 26.18 21.33
N THR A 95 26.28 25.48 21.33
CA THR A 95 27.58 26.06 21.76
C THR A 95 28.38 26.68 20.62
N GLY A 96 27.82 26.80 19.40
CA GLY A 96 28.45 27.42 18.24
C GLY A 96 29.44 26.52 17.47
N LYS A 97 29.43 25.20 17.72
CA LYS A 97 30.32 24.27 17.04
C LYS A 97 29.64 23.71 15.78
N PRO A 98 30.41 23.34 14.73
CA PRO A 98 29.85 22.65 13.58
C PRO A 98 29.32 21.26 13.93
N MET A 99 28.19 20.92 13.37
CA MET A 99 27.54 19.61 13.49
C MET A 99 27.43 18.97 12.12
N TYR A 100 27.86 17.74 11.99
CA TYR A 100 27.85 16.95 10.75
C TYR A 100 26.78 15.90 10.82
N ARG A 101 26.16 15.61 9.67
CA ARG A 101 25.12 14.59 9.56
C ARG A 101 25.72 13.19 9.84
N GLU A 102 24.94 12.36 10.54
CA GLU A 102 25.25 10.94 10.67
C GLU A 102 25.23 10.26 9.30
N THR A 103 26.30 9.53 8.96
CA THR A 103 26.52 9.03 7.60
C THR A 103 25.60 7.89 7.21
N ASP A 104 25.07 7.16 8.18
CA ASP A 104 24.15 6.05 7.94
C ASP A 104 22.78 6.52 7.39
N LEU A 105 22.07 5.56 6.81
CA LEU A 105 20.70 5.69 6.34
C LEU A 105 19.76 4.98 7.32
N ILE A 106 18.48 5.31 7.28
CA ILE A 106 17.46 4.56 7.99
C ILE A 106 17.12 3.27 7.25
N ASP A 107 16.68 2.25 7.98
CA ASP A 107 16.20 1.00 7.41
C ASP A 107 14.98 1.25 6.53
N VAL A 108 14.98 0.76 5.30
CA VAL A 108 13.84 0.85 4.36
C VAL A 108 12.53 0.28 4.94
N TRP A 109 12.63 -0.60 5.90
CA TRP A 109 11.46 -1.09 6.64
C TRP A 109 10.82 -0.04 7.54
N PHE A 110 11.58 0.97 7.94
CA PHE A 110 11.02 2.15 8.61
C PHE A 110 10.20 3.00 7.64
N ASP A 111 10.71 3.22 6.42
CA ASP A 111 9.99 3.95 5.39
C ASP A 111 8.65 3.28 5.09
N SER A 112 8.65 1.97 4.82
CA SER A 112 7.43 1.21 4.55
C SER A 112 6.48 1.12 5.76
N GLY A 113 7.03 1.04 6.97
CA GLY A 113 6.26 1.03 8.23
C GLY A 113 5.64 2.38 8.56
N SER A 114 6.16 3.47 7.99
CA SER A 114 5.65 4.83 8.16
C SER A 114 4.55 5.19 7.14
N MET A 115 4.25 4.31 6.19
CA MET A 115 3.32 4.57 5.08
C MET A 115 1.95 5.14 5.53
N PRO A 116 1.30 4.66 6.60
CA PRO A 116 -0.02 5.18 6.98
C PRO A 116 -0.05 6.68 7.27
N TYR A 117 1.05 7.24 7.73
CA TYR A 117 1.18 8.66 8.04
C TYR A 117 1.87 9.44 6.93
N ALA A 118 2.89 8.85 6.34
CA ALA A 118 3.69 9.48 5.28
C ALA A 118 2.87 9.77 4.02
N GLN A 119 1.99 8.84 3.60
CA GLN A 119 1.17 9.01 2.40
C GLN A 119 0.19 10.18 2.46
N ILE A 120 -0.20 10.61 3.67
CA ILE A 120 -1.12 11.72 3.88
C ILE A 120 -0.39 12.98 4.37
N HIS A 121 0.94 12.93 4.44
CA HIS A 121 1.84 13.99 4.88
C HIS A 121 1.55 14.48 6.32
N TYR A 122 1.16 13.55 7.21
CA TYR A 122 0.97 13.85 8.64
C TYR A 122 2.32 14.19 9.30
N PRO A 123 2.42 15.17 10.21
CA PRO A 123 1.34 16.00 10.76
C PRO A 123 1.12 17.34 10.04
N PHE A 124 1.73 17.56 8.89
CA PHE A 124 1.74 18.85 8.18
C PHE A 124 0.45 19.08 7.40
N GLU A 125 -0.13 18.00 6.86
CA GLU A 125 -1.42 17.97 6.16
C GLU A 125 -2.31 16.88 6.76
N ASN A 126 -3.61 16.96 6.51
CA ASN A 126 -4.64 15.98 6.93
C ASN A 126 -4.64 15.62 8.43
N LYS A 127 -4.08 16.49 9.28
CA LYS A 127 -3.90 16.24 10.71
C LYS A 127 -5.22 15.95 11.42
N ASP A 128 -6.26 16.75 11.16
CA ASP A 128 -7.54 16.61 11.83
C ASP A 128 -8.23 15.28 11.49
N ALA A 129 -8.22 14.88 10.22
CA ALA A 129 -8.79 13.60 9.78
C ALA A 129 -8.04 12.39 10.36
N PHE A 130 -6.72 12.51 10.50
CA PHE A 130 -5.91 11.48 11.16
C PHE A 130 -6.20 11.40 12.66
N ASP A 131 -6.15 12.52 13.37
CA ASP A 131 -6.34 12.59 14.83
C ASP A 131 -7.78 12.19 15.23
N ASN A 132 -8.77 12.41 14.36
CA ASN A 132 -10.16 11.99 14.56
C ASN A 132 -10.41 10.50 14.24
N GLY A 133 -9.40 9.77 13.77
CA GLY A 133 -9.51 8.34 13.47
C GLY A 133 -10.18 8.01 12.13
N GLU A 134 -10.29 8.98 11.22
CA GLU A 134 -10.87 8.79 9.88
C GLU A 134 -9.88 8.10 8.93
N LEU A 135 -8.57 8.38 9.09
CA LEU A 135 -7.51 7.87 8.22
C LEU A 135 -6.59 6.85 8.91
N PHE A 136 -6.64 6.76 10.25
CA PHE A 136 -5.79 5.87 11.03
C PHE A 136 -6.51 5.37 12.29
N PRO A 137 -6.40 4.06 12.65
CA PRO A 137 -5.70 2.99 11.91
C PRO A 137 -6.39 2.61 10.60
N ALA A 138 -5.65 1.99 9.67
CA ALA A 138 -6.21 1.46 8.44
C ALA A 138 -7.30 0.41 8.72
N ASP A 139 -8.34 0.34 7.89
CA ASP A 139 -9.40 -0.66 8.06
C ASP A 139 -8.88 -2.07 7.86
N PHE A 140 -8.07 -2.31 6.81
CA PHE A 140 -7.36 -3.57 6.63
C PHE A 140 -6.05 -3.38 5.84
N ILE A 141 -5.18 -4.38 5.94
CA ILE A 141 -4.01 -4.56 5.10
C ILE A 141 -4.00 -6.00 4.54
N ALA A 142 -3.36 -6.20 3.39
CA ALA A 142 -3.26 -7.51 2.76
C ALA A 142 -1.88 -7.70 2.13
N GLU A 143 -1.12 -8.69 2.61
CA GLU A 143 0.19 -9.07 2.09
C GLU A 143 0.49 -10.55 2.39
N GLY A 144 1.62 -11.06 1.91
CA GLY A 144 2.04 -12.44 2.14
C GLY A 144 2.31 -12.74 3.63
N VAL A 145 2.18 -14.00 4.01
CA VAL A 145 2.39 -14.49 5.38
C VAL A 145 3.81 -14.24 5.91
N ASP A 146 4.80 -14.10 5.03
CA ASP A 146 6.18 -13.76 5.38
C ASP A 146 6.31 -12.35 5.98
N GLN A 147 5.34 -11.46 5.70
CA GLN A 147 5.30 -10.10 6.23
C GLN A 147 4.96 -10.00 7.72
N THR A 148 4.64 -11.10 8.36
CA THR A 148 4.59 -11.18 9.83
C THR A 148 5.92 -10.85 10.50
N ARG A 149 7.05 -11.05 9.78
CA ARG A 149 8.41 -10.68 10.19
C ARG A 149 9.00 -9.52 9.39
N GLY A 150 8.16 -8.76 8.72
CA GLY A 150 8.50 -7.63 7.88
C GLY A 150 7.52 -6.49 8.07
N TRP A 151 6.74 -6.18 7.06
CA TRP A 151 5.88 -5.01 7.03
C TRP A 151 4.80 -4.99 8.14
N PHE A 152 4.15 -6.11 8.45
CA PHE A 152 3.17 -6.15 9.54
C PHE A 152 3.79 -5.77 10.89
N PHE A 153 5.02 -6.22 11.13
CA PHE A 153 5.76 -5.87 12.33
C PHE A 153 6.11 -4.38 12.36
N THR A 154 6.70 -3.85 11.30
CA THR A 154 7.17 -2.45 11.29
C THR A 154 6.02 -1.46 11.36
N LEU A 155 4.89 -1.72 10.69
CA LEU A 155 3.64 -0.97 10.86
C LEU A 155 3.19 -0.96 12.34
N HIS A 156 3.16 -2.14 12.95
CA HIS A 156 2.70 -2.29 14.34
C HIS A 156 3.65 -1.63 15.33
N ALA A 157 4.97 -1.78 15.13
CA ALA A 157 5.98 -1.18 16.00
C ALA A 157 5.91 0.35 15.99
N ILE A 158 5.90 0.96 14.81
CA ILE A 158 5.84 2.42 14.68
C ILE A 158 4.50 2.95 15.19
N GLY A 159 3.38 2.36 14.78
CA GLY A 159 2.04 2.77 15.22
C GLY A 159 1.89 2.72 16.74
N THR A 160 2.38 1.65 17.37
CA THR A 160 2.30 1.48 18.83
C THR A 160 3.21 2.46 19.57
N MET A 161 4.46 2.62 19.11
CA MET A 161 5.41 3.50 19.79
C MET A 161 5.08 4.98 19.65
N VAL A 162 4.59 5.41 18.49
CA VAL A 162 4.34 6.84 18.21
C VAL A 162 2.92 7.25 18.59
N PHE A 163 1.93 6.40 18.33
CA PHE A 163 0.50 6.76 18.49
C PHE A 163 -0.21 5.94 19.56
N GLY A 164 0.45 4.96 20.18
CA GLY A 164 -0.19 4.08 21.17
C GLY A 164 -1.30 3.19 20.60
N SER A 165 -1.33 2.98 19.28
CA SER A 165 -2.38 2.27 18.55
C SER A 165 -1.78 1.29 17.54
N PRO A 166 -2.44 0.14 17.26
CA PRO A 166 -2.14 -0.65 16.08
C PRO A 166 -2.31 0.19 14.81
N ALA A 167 -1.51 -0.08 13.79
CA ALA A 167 -1.61 0.65 12.53
C ALA A 167 -2.77 0.19 11.63
N PHE A 168 -3.39 -0.95 11.94
CA PHE A 168 -4.48 -1.57 11.17
C PHE A 168 -5.44 -2.32 12.08
N LYS A 169 -6.72 -2.42 11.67
CA LYS A 169 -7.80 -3.11 12.39
C LYS A 169 -7.87 -4.59 12.01
N ALA A 170 -7.68 -4.89 10.72
CA ALA A 170 -7.70 -6.25 10.18
C ALA A 170 -6.52 -6.52 9.25
N VAL A 171 -6.13 -7.79 9.13
CA VAL A 171 -5.06 -8.22 8.21
C VAL A 171 -5.50 -9.47 7.45
N VAL A 172 -5.41 -9.42 6.13
CA VAL A 172 -5.52 -10.58 5.25
C VAL A 172 -4.10 -11.06 4.95
N SER A 173 -3.70 -12.14 5.61
CA SER A 173 -2.35 -12.71 5.44
C SER A 173 -2.40 -13.78 4.35
N ASN A 174 -1.89 -13.44 3.16
CA ASN A 174 -1.98 -14.29 1.98
C ASN A 174 -1.02 -15.50 2.06
N GLY A 175 -1.50 -16.66 1.66
CA GLY A 175 -0.70 -17.85 1.42
C GLY A 175 0.23 -17.70 0.22
N LEU A 176 1.05 -18.72 -0.02
CA LEU A 176 1.98 -18.73 -1.15
C LEU A 176 1.29 -19.18 -2.43
N VAL A 177 1.69 -18.61 -3.57
CA VAL A 177 1.37 -19.15 -4.89
C VAL A 177 2.40 -20.22 -5.24
N LEU A 178 1.95 -21.45 -5.34
CA LEU A 178 2.74 -22.63 -5.65
C LEU A 178 2.50 -23.06 -7.12
N ASP A 179 3.38 -23.87 -7.66
CA ASP A 179 3.13 -24.48 -8.96
C ASP A 179 1.99 -25.52 -8.88
N LYS A 180 1.56 -26.07 -10.01
CA LYS A 180 0.48 -27.06 -10.07
C LYS A 180 0.71 -28.32 -9.23
N ASN A 181 1.97 -28.64 -8.92
CA ASN A 181 2.35 -29.78 -8.09
C ASN A 181 2.39 -29.42 -6.60
N GLY A 182 2.23 -28.14 -6.25
CA GLY A 182 2.32 -27.65 -4.88
C GLY A 182 3.74 -27.33 -4.42
N GLU A 183 4.69 -27.16 -5.37
CA GLU A 183 6.05 -26.75 -5.06
C GLU A 183 6.20 -25.22 -5.12
N LYS A 184 7.07 -24.68 -4.27
CA LYS A 184 7.40 -23.25 -4.30
C LYS A 184 8.04 -22.87 -5.64
N MET A 185 7.44 -21.87 -6.30
CA MET A 185 7.95 -21.34 -7.56
C MET A 185 9.31 -20.67 -7.37
N SER A 186 10.23 -20.90 -8.28
CA SER A 186 11.50 -20.18 -8.36
C SER A 186 12.05 -20.16 -9.79
N LYS A 187 12.72 -19.08 -10.17
CA LYS A 187 13.40 -18.96 -11.47
C LYS A 187 14.44 -20.07 -11.65
N ARG A 188 15.12 -20.46 -10.56
CA ARG A 188 16.16 -21.52 -10.59
C ARG A 188 15.59 -22.90 -10.93
N LYS A 189 14.37 -23.21 -10.48
CA LYS A 189 13.70 -24.49 -10.79
C LYS A 189 13.00 -24.47 -12.15
N GLY A 190 12.86 -23.34 -12.80
CA GLY A 190 12.14 -23.19 -14.07
C GLY A 190 10.62 -23.42 -13.96
N ASN A 191 10.07 -23.39 -12.76
CA ASN A 191 8.65 -23.57 -12.49
C ASN A 191 7.94 -22.24 -12.14
N ALA A 192 8.61 -21.11 -12.28
CA ALA A 192 8.01 -19.80 -12.11
C ALA A 192 7.15 -19.46 -13.34
N VAL A 193 5.95 -18.97 -13.09
CA VAL A 193 5.02 -18.50 -14.12
C VAL A 193 5.14 -17.00 -14.21
N ASP A 194 5.25 -16.47 -15.43
CA ASP A 194 5.19 -15.05 -15.69
C ASP A 194 3.70 -14.59 -15.70
N PRO A 195 3.28 -13.73 -14.78
CA PRO A 195 1.91 -13.24 -14.76
C PRO A 195 1.55 -12.41 -16.00
N PHE A 196 2.50 -11.73 -16.63
CA PHE A 196 2.25 -10.92 -17.83
C PHE A 196 1.95 -11.78 -19.05
N GLU A 197 2.65 -12.89 -19.25
CA GLU A 197 2.31 -13.87 -20.29
C GLU A 197 0.91 -14.45 -20.11
N THR A 198 0.53 -14.69 -18.86
CA THR A 198 -0.83 -15.15 -18.54
C THR A 198 -1.88 -14.10 -18.84
N ILE A 199 -1.61 -12.84 -18.46
CA ILE A 199 -2.50 -11.70 -18.74
C ILE A 199 -2.66 -11.48 -20.25
N GLU A 200 -1.58 -11.56 -21.00
CA GLU A 200 -1.62 -11.43 -22.47
C GLU A 200 -2.49 -12.52 -23.12
N LYS A 201 -2.41 -13.73 -22.60
CA LYS A 201 -3.14 -14.88 -23.16
C LYS A 201 -4.63 -14.94 -22.76
N PHE A 202 -4.96 -14.63 -21.52
CA PHE A 202 -6.30 -14.87 -20.96
C PHE A 202 -7.02 -13.59 -20.51
N GLY A 203 -6.30 -12.47 -20.42
CA GLY A 203 -6.79 -11.25 -19.80
C GLY A 203 -6.50 -11.19 -18.29
N SER A 204 -6.53 -9.99 -17.72
CA SER A 204 -6.29 -9.77 -16.29
C SER A 204 -7.43 -10.29 -15.41
N ASP A 205 -8.67 -10.13 -15.83
CA ASP A 205 -9.84 -10.49 -15.02
C ASP A 205 -9.98 -12.00 -14.80
N PRO A 206 -9.79 -12.89 -15.81
CA PRO A 206 -9.76 -14.33 -15.57
C PRO A 206 -8.67 -14.76 -14.61
N LEU A 207 -7.47 -14.16 -14.67
CA LEU A 207 -6.39 -14.46 -13.74
C LEU A 207 -6.76 -14.04 -12.32
N ARG A 208 -7.20 -12.80 -12.12
CA ARG A 208 -7.61 -12.27 -10.80
C ARG A 208 -8.75 -13.06 -10.20
N TRP A 209 -9.76 -13.40 -11.00
CA TRP A 209 -10.89 -14.21 -10.57
C TRP A 209 -10.45 -15.62 -10.16
N TYR A 210 -9.61 -16.26 -10.95
CA TYR A 210 -9.05 -17.58 -10.63
C TYR A 210 -8.33 -17.56 -9.29
N MET A 211 -7.49 -16.58 -9.04
CA MET A 211 -6.72 -16.49 -7.80
C MET A 211 -7.61 -16.34 -6.56
N ILE A 212 -8.72 -15.62 -6.66
CA ILE A 212 -9.63 -15.41 -5.53
C ILE A 212 -10.62 -16.58 -5.38
N TRP A 213 -11.11 -17.10 -6.50
CA TRP A 213 -12.14 -18.13 -6.52
C TRP A 213 -11.61 -19.54 -6.13
N SER A 214 -10.38 -19.86 -6.50
CA SER A 214 -9.84 -21.23 -6.40
C SER A 214 -9.50 -21.64 -4.97
N SER A 215 -8.98 -20.76 -4.15
CA SER A 215 -8.65 -21.01 -2.74
C SER A 215 -8.83 -19.77 -1.89
N SER A 216 -9.04 -19.96 -0.57
CA SER A 216 -9.08 -18.84 0.36
C SER A 216 -7.74 -18.08 0.37
N PRO A 217 -7.73 -16.75 0.55
CA PRO A 217 -6.51 -15.94 0.44
C PRO A 217 -5.37 -16.42 1.36
N TRP A 218 -5.68 -16.89 2.55
CA TRP A 218 -4.69 -17.40 3.53
C TRP A 218 -4.19 -18.82 3.27
N ASP A 219 -4.81 -19.55 2.33
CA ASP A 219 -4.36 -20.87 1.91
C ASP A 219 -3.35 -20.76 0.76
N ASN A 220 -2.48 -21.77 0.65
CA ASN A 220 -1.57 -21.81 -0.50
C ASN A 220 -2.35 -22.15 -1.78
N LEU A 221 -2.18 -21.29 -2.78
CA LEU A 221 -2.77 -21.47 -4.10
C LEU A 221 -1.88 -22.36 -4.98
N LYS A 222 -2.39 -23.48 -5.49
CA LYS A 222 -1.75 -24.22 -6.58
C LYS A 222 -2.16 -23.61 -7.91
N TYR A 223 -1.21 -22.93 -8.54
CA TYR A 223 -1.47 -22.22 -9.79
C TYR A 223 -1.45 -23.18 -10.98
N ASP A 224 -2.50 -23.11 -11.80
CA ASP A 224 -2.62 -23.88 -13.04
C ASP A 224 -3.20 -23.00 -14.16
N HIS A 225 -2.51 -22.96 -15.31
CA HIS A 225 -3.00 -22.27 -16.51
C HIS A 225 -4.34 -22.79 -17.02
N ASP A 226 -4.59 -24.09 -16.90
CA ASP A 226 -5.85 -24.70 -17.33
C ASP A 226 -7.03 -24.21 -16.47
N GLY A 227 -6.79 -23.94 -15.19
CA GLY A 227 -7.77 -23.33 -14.30
C GLY A 227 -8.13 -21.90 -14.70
N VAL A 228 -7.15 -21.09 -15.11
CA VAL A 228 -7.39 -19.73 -15.64
C VAL A 228 -8.19 -19.80 -16.95
N ALA A 229 -7.83 -20.72 -17.85
CA ALA A 229 -8.55 -20.94 -19.11
C ALA A 229 -9.99 -21.38 -18.86
N GLU A 230 -10.23 -22.21 -17.86
CA GLU A 230 -11.57 -22.65 -17.47
C GLU A 230 -12.44 -21.51 -16.98
N VAL A 231 -11.92 -20.64 -16.11
CA VAL A 231 -12.60 -19.44 -15.65
C VAL A 231 -12.94 -18.50 -16.82
N SER A 232 -11.98 -18.25 -17.71
CA SER A 232 -12.22 -17.44 -18.91
C SER A 232 -13.38 -17.99 -19.75
N ARG A 233 -13.39 -19.30 -19.99
CA ARG A 233 -14.38 -19.96 -20.84
C ARG A 233 -15.75 -20.11 -20.18
N LYS A 234 -15.78 -20.57 -18.90
CA LYS A 234 -17.06 -20.92 -18.24
C LYS A 234 -17.74 -19.71 -17.63
N PHE A 235 -16.99 -18.78 -17.05
CA PHE A 235 -17.55 -17.63 -16.39
C PHE A 235 -17.59 -16.40 -17.32
N PHE A 236 -16.43 -15.87 -17.73
CA PHE A 236 -16.40 -14.63 -18.50
C PHE A 236 -17.02 -14.72 -19.87
N SER A 237 -16.79 -15.82 -20.61
CA SER A 237 -17.45 -16.00 -21.91
C SER A 237 -18.95 -16.16 -21.78
N THR A 238 -19.45 -16.82 -20.74
CA THR A 238 -20.90 -16.94 -20.50
C THR A 238 -21.50 -15.58 -20.16
N LEU A 239 -20.88 -14.80 -19.30
CA LEU A 239 -21.31 -13.46 -18.95
C LEU A 239 -21.35 -12.54 -20.19
N SER A 240 -20.26 -12.53 -20.96
CA SER A 240 -20.18 -11.76 -22.20
C SER A 240 -21.23 -12.16 -23.24
N ASN A 241 -21.47 -13.46 -23.41
CA ASN A 241 -22.49 -13.95 -24.34
C ASN A 241 -23.90 -13.56 -23.89
N THR A 242 -24.17 -13.60 -22.59
CA THR A 242 -25.47 -13.15 -22.04
C THR A 242 -25.69 -11.67 -22.32
N TYR A 243 -24.67 -10.84 -22.06
CA TYR A 243 -24.73 -9.42 -22.37
C TYR A 243 -24.87 -9.16 -23.88
N ASN A 244 -24.11 -9.83 -24.72
CA ASN A 244 -24.18 -9.68 -26.17
C ASN A 244 -25.56 -10.06 -26.73
N PHE A 245 -26.15 -11.14 -26.20
CA PHE A 245 -27.50 -11.51 -26.56
C PHE A 245 -28.52 -10.41 -26.19
N PHE A 246 -28.46 -9.92 -24.98
CA PHE A 246 -29.30 -8.79 -24.54
C PHE A 246 -29.09 -7.55 -25.44
N ALA A 247 -27.84 -7.12 -25.64
CA ALA A 247 -27.53 -5.92 -26.40
C ALA A 247 -27.96 -6.00 -27.84
N MET A 248 -27.85 -7.20 -28.45
CA MET A 248 -28.31 -7.42 -29.84
C MET A 248 -29.80 -7.17 -29.99
N TYR A 249 -30.63 -7.75 -29.11
CA TYR A 249 -32.08 -7.54 -29.18
C TYR A 249 -32.52 -6.17 -28.68
N ALA A 250 -31.89 -5.64 -27.65
CA ALA A 250 -32.13 -4.30 -27.17
C ALA A 250 -31.96 -3.24 -28.34
N ASN A 251 -30.90 -3.40 -29.13
CA ASN A 251 -30.66 -2.54 -30.29
C ASN A 251 -31.72 -2.74 -31.37
N VAL A 252 -32.18 -3.96 -31.64
CA VAL A 252 -33.23 -4.23 -32.64
C VAL A 252 -34.56 -3.65 -32.21
N ASP A 253 -34.90 -3.77 -30.95
CA ASP A 253 -36.16 -3.31 -30.37
C ASP A 253 -36.16 -1.82 -30.02
N GLY A 254 -35.02 -1.15 -30.13
CA GLY A 254 -34.85 0.26 -29.76
C GLY A 254 -34.99 0.55 -28.28
N PHE A 255 -34.63 -0.45 -27.43
CA PHE A 255 -34.65 -0.31 -25.97
C PHE A 255 -33.67 0.75 -25.49
N THR A 256 -34.15 1.72 -24.72
CA THR A 256 -33.36 2.86 -24.25
C THR A 256 -33.05 2.83 -22.77
N GLY A 257 -33.76 2.00 -21.98
CA GLY A 257 -33.70 1.96 -20.52
C GLY A 257 -34.62 2.96 -19.83
N ASP A 258 -35.32 3.81 -20.62
CA ASP A 258 -36.27 4.82 -20.10
C ASP A 258 -37.72 4.30 -20.07
N GLU A 259 -37.96 3.05 -20.47
CA GLU A 259 -39.28 2.45 -20.49
C GLU A 259 -39.87 2.37 -19.08
N PRO A 260 -41.20 2.54 -18.95
CA PRO A 260 -41.88 2.48 -17.67
C PRO A 260 -41.63 1.15 -16.94
N GLN A 261 -41.23 1.23 -15.69
CA GLN A 261 -40.99 0.04 -14.86
C GLN A 261 -42.32 -0.68 -14.60
N ILE A 262 -42.39 -1.95 -14.95
CA ILE A 262 -43.50 -2.84 -14.58
C ILE A 262 -43.41 -3.16 -13.10
N PRO A 263 -44.49 -2.92 -12.30
CA PRO A 263 -44.53 -3.29 -10.90
C PRO A 263 -44.18 -4.77 -10.69
N LEU A 264 -43.44 -5.08 -9.62
CA LEU A 264 -42.97 -6.45 -9.36
C LEU A 264 -44.12 -7.49 -9.33
N ALA A 265 -45.26 -7.12 -8.77
CA ALA A 265 -46.43 -8.02 -8.70
C ALA A 265 -47.03 -8.37 -10.06
N GLU A 266 -46.83 -7.53 -11.08
CA GLU A 266 -47.36 -7.70 -12.44
C GLU A 266 -46.37 -8.42 -13.36
N ARG A 267 -45.13 -8.63 -12.91
CA ARG A 267 -44.11 -9.33 -13.72
C ARG A 267 -44.36 -10.83 -13.75
N PRO A 268 -43.99 -11.50 -14.86
CA PRO A 268 -43.99 -12.96 -14.92
C PRO A 268 -43.26 -13.62 -13.77
N GLU A 269 -43.63 -14.86 -13.43
CA GLU A 269 -43.03 -15.58 -12.30
C GLU A 269 -41.51 -15.76 -12.50
N ILE A 270 -41.06 -16.04 -13.70
CA ILE A 270 -39.64 -16.20 -14.02
C ILE A 270 -38.83 -14.92 -13.77
N ASP A 271 -39.40 -13.74 -14.07
CA ASP A 271 -38.74 -12.46 -13.83
C ASP A 271 -38.66 -12.18 -12.33
N ARG A 272 -39.73 -12.47 -11.59
CA ARG A 272 -39.75 -12.34 -10.12
C ARG A 272 -38.75 -13.29 -9.46
N TRP A 273 -38.64 -14.51 -9.99
CA TRP A 273 -37.67 -15.51 -9.52
C TRP A 273 -36.23 -15.04 -9.69
N ILE A 274 -35.85 -14.61 -10.88
CA ILE A 274 -34.46 -14.17 -11.14
C ILE A 274 -34.09 -12.91 -10.33
N LEU A 275 -35.03 -11.96 -10.17
CA LEU A 275 -34.82 -10.80 -9.33
C LEU A 275 -34.65 -11.15 -7.86
N SER A 276 -35.41 -12.16 -7.37
CA SER A 276 -35.24 -12.68 -6.01
C SER A 276 -33.87 -13.33 -5.80
N LEU A 277 -33.40 -14.11 -6.80
CA LEU A 277 -32.05 -14.70 -6.76
C LEU A 277 -30.98 -13.62 -6.78
N LEU A 278 -31.13 -12.60 -7.63
CA LEU A 278 -30.17 -11.49 -7.69
C LEU A 278 -30.05 -10.76 -6.35
N ASN A 279 -31.21 -10.45 -5.72
CA ASN A 279 -31.18 -9.80 -4.40
C ASN A 279 -30.55 -10.68 -3.30
N THR A 280 -30.80 -11.98 -3.35
CA THR A 280 -30.15 -12.95 -2.46
C THR A 280 -28.63 -12.98 -2.71
N LEU A 281 -28.22 -13.01 -3.96
CA LEU A 281 -26.81 -12.98 -4.34
C LEU A 281 -26.13 -11.69 -3.84
N VAL A 282 -26.72 -10.52 -4.10
CA VAL A 282 -26.17 -9.23 -3.63
C VAL A 282 -25.98 -9.24 -2.12
N LYS A 283 -27.00 -9.72 -1.37
CA LYS A 283 -26.90 -9.84 0.09
C LYS A 283 -25.75 -10.76 0.50
N THR A 284 -25.68 -11.97 -0.06
CA THR A 284 -24.64 -12.95 0.27
C THR A 284 -23.25 -12.42 -0.04
N VAL A 285 -23.05 -11.82 -1.21
CA VAL A 285 -21.76 -11.26 -1.62
C VAL A 285 -21.33 -10.13 -0.69
N THR A 286 -22.27 -9.25 -0.29
CA THR A 286 -22.00 -8.16 0.64
C THR A 286 -21.55 -8.72 2.00
N GLU A 287 -22.32 -9.66 2.58
CA GLU A 287 -22.00 -10.28 3.87
C GLU A 287 -20.63 -10.98 3.87
N GLU A 288 -20.32 -11.72 2.80
CA GLU A 288 -19.04 -12.43 2.70
C GLU A 288 -17.84 -11.48 2.50
N PHE A 289 -18.01 -10.37 1.76
CA PHE A 289 -16.96 -9.36 1.65
C PHE A 289 -16.76 -8.57 2.94
N ASP A 290 -17.84 -8.27 3.67
CA ASP A 290 -17.77 -7.61 4.98
C ASP A 290 -17.02 -8.48 6.01
N ASP A 291 -17.08 -9.82 5.86
CA ASP A 291 -16.36 -10.80 6.69
C ASP A 291 -14.96 -11.17 6.15
N TYR A 292 -14.45 -10.46 5.14
CA TYR A 292 -13.17 -10.75 4.47
C TYR A 292 -13.07 -12.15 3.84
N GLU A 293 -14.19 -12.70 3.36
CA GLU A 293 -14.29 -14.03 2.71
C GLU A 293 -14.49 -13.92 1.18
N PRO A 294 -13.53 -13.34 0.42
CA PRO A 294 -13.72 -13.07 -1.00
C PRO A 294 -13.90 -14.34 -1.82
N THR A 295 -13.35 -15.46 -1.38
CA THR A 295 -13.52 -16.76 -2.05
C THR A 295 -14.96 -17.25 -1.98
N ARG A 296 -15.64 -17.08 -0.85
CA ARG A 296 -17.05 -17.44 -0.71
C ARG A 296 -17.94 -16.50 -1.53
N ALA A 297 -17.64 -15.19 -1.48
CA ALA A 297 -18.31 -14.20 -2.31
C ALA A 297 -18.24 -14.54 -3.80
N THR A 298 -17.02 -14.80 -4.33
CA THR A 298 -16.82 -15.12 -5.74
C THR A 298 -17.40 -16.48 -6.16
N ARG A 299 -17.51 -17.44 -5.25
CA ARG A 299 -18.17 -18.73 -5.53
C ARG A 299 -19.69 -18.65 -5.52
N ALA A 300 -20.27 -17.64 -4.89
CA ALA A 300 -21.71 -17.40 -4.91
C ALA A 300 -22.19 -16.83 -6.24
N VAL A 301 -21.33 -16.07 -6.93
CA VAL A 301 -21.59 -15.51 -8.27
C VAL A 301 -21.51 -16.57 -9.35
#